data_c3615707d4ab2f03bf4e3784f2bc86ea
#
_entry.id   c3615707d4ab2f03bf4e3784f2bc86ea
#
_cell.length_a   1.000
_cell.length_b   1.000
_cell.length_c   1.000
_cell.angle_alpha   90.00
_cell.angle_beta   90.00
_cell.angle_gamma   90.00
#
_symmetry.space_group_name_H-M   'P 1'
#
loop_
_entity.id
_entity.type
_entity.pdbx_description
1 polymer ?
#
loop_
_entity_poly.entity_id
_entity_poly.type
_entity_poly.pdbx_seq_one_letter_code
_entity_poly.pdbx_strand_id
1 'polypeptide(L)'
;GASAVRAPSDADALDDDVTVLPGVQRFLVRIVDDELTLSADSSGALLHRRGYRLASAKAPIRETLAAAMLQAMKWDGSAPLVDPLRGSGTIPIEAALLARRIPPGWRRRFAFERWPEFRPSVWEYVRGEAGKDVLEQAAVPIVAADRDAGAVEACAANAERAGVAGDLSIARAALTTTLSAPELA
;
A
#
# COMPACT_ATOMS: atom_id res chain seq x y z
N GLY A 1 -11.08 33.93 -9.39
CA GLY A 1 -12.06 33.63 -8.37
C GLY A 1 -11.47 32.66 -7.38
N ALA A 2 -11.30 33.08 -6.12
CA ALA A 2 -10.81 32.22 -5.05
C ALA A 2 -11.93 31.23 -4.69
N SER A 3 -11.67 29.93 -4.83
CA SER A 3 -12.54 28.87 -4.32
C SER A 3 -12.28 28.75 -2.82
N ALA A 4 -13.30 29.06 -1.99
CA ALA A 4 -13.20 28.92 -0.54
C ALA A 4 -13.09 27.43 -0.18
N VAL A 5 -12.03 27.05 0.48
CA VAL A 5 -11.86 25.70 1.04
C VAL A 5 -12.55 25.69 2.41
N ARG A 6 -13.51 24.78 2.59
CA ARG A 6 -14.22 24.55 3.85
C ARG A 6 -13.27 23.98 4.90
N ALA A 7 -13.28 24.52 6.11
CA ALA A 7 -12.56 23.95 7.24
C ALA A 7 -13.19 22.60 7.66
N PRO A 8 -12.41 21.53 7.91
CA PRO A 8 -12.93 20.27 8.41
C PRO A 8 -13.42 20.42 9.85
N SER A 9 -14.59 19.83 10.18
CA SER A 9 -15.04 19.68 11.58
C SER A 9 -14.33 18.51 12.26
N ASP A 10 -14.18 18.55 13.57
CA ASP A 10 -13.43 17.57 14.40
C ASP A 10 -13.93 16.10 14.30
N ALA A 11 -14.98 15.84 13.53
CA ALA A 11 -15.57 14.52 13.33
C ALA A 11 -15.28 13.93 11.94
N ASP A 12 -14.65 14.70 11.06
CA ASP A 12 -14.38 14.22 9.71
C ASP A 12 -13.12 13.36 9.71
N ALA A 13 -13.32 12.05 9.86
CA ALA A 13 -12.46 11.08 9.22
C ALA A 13 -12.16 11.64 7.82
N LEU A 14 -10.89 11.94 7.55
CA LEU A 14 -10.42 12.46 6.26
C LEU A 14 -11.17 11.71 5.16
N ASP A 15 -12.05 12.41 4.46
CA ASP A 15 -12.90 11.86 3.42
C ASP A 15 -11.98 11.18 2.40
N ASP A 16 -12.07 9.85 2.29
CA ASP A 16 -11.25 9.05 1.39
C ASP A 16 -11.44 9.44 -0.09
N ASP A 17 -12.45 10.24 -0.37
CA ASP A 17 -12.84 10.69 -1.70
C ASP A 17 -12.25 12.05 -2.13
N VAL A 18 -11.38 12.65 -1.33
CA VAL A 18 -10.65 13.83 -1.81
C VAL A 18 -9.70 13.41 -2.92
N THR A 19 -10.22 13.44 -4.14
CA THR A 19 -9.41 13.25 -5.34
C THR A 19 -8.34 14.33 -5.39
N VAL A 20 -7.11 13.96 -5.06
CA VAL A 20 -5.97 14.86 -5.22
C VAL A 20 -5.74 15.03 -6.71
N LEU A 21 -6.12 16.19 -7.24
CA LEU A 21 -5.88 16.50 -8.64
C LEU A 21 -4.36 16.50 -8.91
N PRO A 22 -3.90 15.86 -10.01
CA PRO A 22 -2.50 15.90 -10.40
C PRO A 22 -2.02 17.37 -10.53
N GLY A 23 -0.88 17.68 -9.92
CA GLY A 23 -0.30 19.02 -10.01
C GLY A 23 -0.76 20.02 -8.94
N VAL A 24 -1.72 19.67 -8.08
CA VAL A 24 -2.20 20.54 -7.00
C VAL A 24 -1.39 20.32 -5.73
N GLN A 25 -0.91 21.40 -5.11
CA GLN A 25 -0.32 21.38 -3.77
C GLN A 25 -1.43 21.61 -2.74
N ARG A 26 -1.58 20.69 -1.78
CA ARG A 26 -2.51 20.83 -0.66
C ARG A 26 -1.84 21.55 0.49
N PHE A 27 -2.54 22.53 1.05
CA PHE A 27 -2.19 23.16 2.32
C PHE A 27 -3.33 22.92 3.30
N LEU A 28 -2.98 22.55 4.53
CA LEU A 28 -3.92 22.44 5.64
C LEU A 28 -3.67 23.62 6.59
N VAL A 29 -4.74 24.32 6.93
CA VAL A 29 -4.73 25.39 7.92
C VAL A 29 -5.52 24.93 9.12
N ARG A 30 -4.92 24.93 10.29
CA ARG A 30 -5.55 24.60 11.55
C ARG A 30 -5.40 25.80 12.50
N ILE A 31 -6.50 26.20 13.12
CA ILE A 31 -6.53 27.28 14.13
C ILE A 31 -7.13 26.67 15.40
N VAL A 32 -6.38 26.62 16.47
CA VAL A 32 -6.78 26.10 17.78
C VAL A 32 -6.16 26.99 18.85
N ASP A 33 -6.94 27.46 19.80
CA ASP A 33 -6.49 28.27 20.94
C ASP A 33 -5.62 29.48 20.47
N ASP A 34 -6.08 30.22 19.46
CA ASP A 34 -5.38 31.35 18.81
C ASP A 34 -4.05 31.01 18.13
N GLU A 35 -3.67 29.75 18.07
CA GLU A 35 -2.52 29.27 17.28
C GLU A 35 -2.93 28.85 15.89
N LEU A 36 -2.21 29.37 14.87
CA LEU A 36 -2.37 28.99 13.48
C LEU A 36 -1.25 28.05 13.05
N THR A 37 -1.60 26.85 12.61
CA THR A 37 -0.69 25.90 11.98
C THR A 37 -0.97 25.84 10.48
N LEU A 38 0.06 26.09 9.67
CA LEU A 38 0.01 25.91 8.22
C LEU A 38 0.87 24.71 7.83
N SER A 39 0.27 23.67 7.25
CA SER A 39 0.96 22.47 6.81
C SER A 39 0.89 22.32 5.30
N ALA A 40 2.00 22.03 4.65
CA ALA A 40 2.05 21.64 3.25
C ALA A 40 2.08 20.12 3.15
N ASP A 41 1.17 19.53 2.36
CA ASP A 41 1.16 18.08 2.14
C ASP A 41 2.31 17.67 1.22
N SER A 42 3.27 16.95 1.77
CA SER A 42 4.41 16.40 1.04
C SER A 42 4.09 15.11 0.30
N SER A 43 3.01 14.41 0.67
CA SER A 43 2.67 13.10 0.15
C SER A 43 2.00 13.15 -1.22
N GLY A 44 1.04 14.06 -1.40
CA GLY A 44 0.15 14.13 -2.56
C GLY A 44 -0.99 13.12 -2.46
N ALA A 45 -0.93 12.03 -3.22
CA ALA A 45 -1.92 10.95 -3.09
C ALA A 45 -1.86 10.31 -1.71
N LEU A 46 -3.01 9.81 -1.21
CA LEU A 46 -3.09 9.13 0.09
C LEU A 46 -2.06 7.99 0.19
N LEU A 47 -1.39 7.86 1.34
CA LEU A 47 -0.26 6.94 1.51
C LEU A 47 -0.62 5.46 1.35
N HIS A 48 -1.88 5.08 1.59
CA HIS A 48 -2.34 3.71 1.32
C HIS A 48 -2.41 3.40 -0.18
N ARG A 49 -2.56 4.39 -1.05
CA ARG A 49 -2.54 4.21 -2.51
C ARG A 49 -1.11 3.96 -2.99
N ARG A 50 -0.67 2.71 -2.94
CA ARG A 50 0.69 2.32 -3.34
C ARG A 50 0.87 2.20 -4.86
N GLY A 51 -0.22 2.29 -5.63
CA GLY A 51 -0.21 2.31 -7.10
C GLY A 51 -0.40 0.95 -7.77
N TYR A 52 -0.41 -0.15 -7.04
CA TYR A 52 -0.59 -1.48 -7.63
C TYR A 52 -2.06 -1.89 -7.76
N ARG A 53 -2.95 -1.39 -6.87
CA ARG A 53 -4.36 -1.80 -6.85
C ARG A 53 -5.20 -0.95 -7.80
N LEU A 54 -5.44 -1.46 -9.00
CA LEU A 54 -6.36 -0.89 -9.99
C LEU A 54 -7.65 -1.70 -10.08
N ALA A 55 -7.58 -3.03 -9.85
CA ALA A 55 -8.74 -3.89 -9.74
C ALA A 55 -9.11 -4.06 -8.27
N SER A 56 -10.32 -3.68 -7.89
CA SER A 56 -10.81 -3.82 -6.51
C SER A 56 -11.94 -4.83 -6.46
N ALA A 57 -11.88 -5.72 -5.47
CA ALA A 57 -13.02 -6.49 -5.01
C ALA A 57 -13.96 -5.58 -4.17
N LYS A 58 -15.14 -6.09 -3.80
CA LYS A 58 -16.05 -5.38 -2.90
C LYS A 58 -15.35 -5.11 -1.56
N ALA A 59 -15.31 -3.85 -1.11
CA ALA A 59 -14.78 -3.40 0.18
C ALA A 59 -13.34 -3.93 0.51
N PRO A 60 -12.33 -3.61 -0.29
CA PRO A 60 -10.97 -4.09 -0.03
C PRO A 60 -10.37 -3.39 1.20
N ILE A 61 -9.56 -4.13 1.97
CA ILE A 61 -8.76 -3.56 3.06
C ILE A 61 -7.74 -2.56 2.47
N ARG A 62 -7.47 -1.45 3.18
CA ARG A 62 -6.42 -0.51 2.78
C ARG A 62 -5.04 -1.14 2.91
N GLU A 63 -4.13 -0.82 2.01
CA GLU A 63 -2.76 -1.34 1.97
C GLU A 63 -1.99 -1.03 3.27
N THR A 64 -2.15 0.19 3.80
CA THR A 64 -1.53 0.57 5.08
C THR A 64 -2.07 -0.22 6.26
N LEU A 65 -3.36 -0.59 6.24
CA LEU A 65 -3.96 -1.42 7.29
C LEU A 65 -3.47 -2.87 7.19
N ALA A 66 -3.38 -3.43 5.98
CA ALA A 66 -2.80 -4.75 5.77
C ALA A 66 -1.34 -4.81 6.26
N ALA A 67 -0.52 -3.82 5.91
CA ALA A 67 0.85 -3.72 6.42
C ALA A 67 0.90 -3.59 7.95
N ALA A 68 0.02 -2.79 8.56
CA ALA A 68 -0.07 -2.65 10.01
C ALA A 68 -0.47 -3.96 10.71
N MET A 69 -1.37 -4.75 10.11
CA MET A 69 -1.75 -6.07 10.63
C MET A 69 -0.56 -7.04 10.65
N LEU A 70 0.22 -7.10 9.56
CA LEU A 70 1.43 -7.93 9.49
C LEU A 70 2.44 -7.52 10.57
N GLN A 71 2.66 -6.23 10.75
CA GLN A 71 3.55 -5.71 11.81
C GLN A 71 3.02 -5.98 13.22
N ALA A 72 1.71 -5.84 13.45
CA ALA A 72 1.09 -6.15 14.74
C ALA A 72 1.23 -7.63 15.12
N MET A 73 1.19 -8.53 14.13
CA MET A 73 1.48 -9.95 14.30
C MET A 73 2.99 -10.25 14.45
N LYS A 74 3.85 -9.24 14.32
CA LYS A 74 5.31 -9.37 14.29
C LYS A 74 5.79 -10.31 13.18
N TRP A 75 5.04 -10.42 12.08
CA TRP A 75 5.48 -11.18 10.93
C TRP A 75 6.53 -10.39 10.16
N ASP A 76 7.70 -10.97 10.01
CA ASP A 76 8.90 -10.35 9.44
C ASP A 76 9.35 -10.98 8.12
N GLY A 77 8.57 -11.91 7.58
CA GLY A 77 8.92 -12.66 6.37
C GLY A 77 9.79 -13.90 6.62
N SER A 78 9.97 -14.33 7.87
CA SER A 78 10.74 -15.52 8.23
C SER A 78 9.91 -16.81 8.30
N ALA A 79 8.58 -16.68 8.34
CA ALA A 79 7.64 -17.81 8.40
C ALA A 79 6.67 -17.78 7.21
N PRO A 80 6.20 -18.94 6.71
CA PRO A 80 5.17 -19.00 5.69
C PRO A 80 3.92 -18.20 6.07
N LEU A 81 3.27 -17.58 5.07
CA LEU A 81 2.02 -16.85 5.24
C LEU A 81 0.93 -17.44 4.34
N VAL A 82 -0.26 -17.61 4.90
CA VAL A 82 -1.43 -18.09 4.17
C VAL A 82 -2.59 -17.15 4.36
N ASP A 83 -3.12 -16.64 3.25
CA ASP A 83 -4.37 -15.89 3.22
C ASP A 83 -5.42 -16.67 2.40
N PRO A 84 -6.33 -17.41 3.06
CA PRO A 84 -7.33 -18.23 2.39
C PRO A 84 -8.56 -17.44 1.93
N LEU A 85 -8.64 -16.15 2.23
CA LEU A 85 -9.78 -15.26 1.91
C LEU A 85 -9.27 -13.92 1.33
N ARG A 86 -8.24 -13.99 0.50
CA ARG A 86 -7.41 -12.86 0.07
C ARG A 86 -8.13 -11.75 -0.71
N GLY A 87 -9.30 -12.03 -1.28
CA GLY A 87 -9.96 -11.07 -2.18
C GLY A 87 -9.05 -10.62 -3.33
N SER A 88 -8.86 -9.31 -3.51
CA SER A 88 -7.93 -8.75 -4.52
C SER A 88 -6.45 -8.81 -4.14
N GLY A 89 -6.08 -9.49 -3.05
CA GLY A 89 -4.70 -9.81 -2.68
C GLY A 89 -3.98 -8.77 -1.84
N THR A 90 -4.66 -7.86 -1.15
CA THR A 90 -3.99 -6.78 -0.42
C THR A 90 -3.02 -7.30 0.64
N ILE A 91 -3.45 -8.25 1.50
CA ILE A 91 -2.59 -8.79 2.57
C ILE A 91 -1.38 -9.56 1.99
N PRO A 92 -1.55 -10.53 1.08
CA PRO A 92 -0.40 -11.28 0.57
C PRO A 92 0.55 -10.41 -0.26
N ILE A 93 0.05 -9.39 -0.98
CA ILE A 93 0.93 -8.45 -1.69
C ILE A 93 1.75 -7.60 -0.72
N GLU A 94 1.14 -7.05 0.34
CA GLU A 94 1.88 -6.30 1.37
C GLU A 94 2.87 -7.21 2.11
N ALA A 95 2.53 -8.49 2.33
CA ALA A 95 3.45 -9.48 2.88
C ALA A 95 4.66 -9.70 1.96
N ALA A 96 4.46 -9.89 0.67
CA ALA A 96 5.55 -10.05 -0.28
C ALA A 96 6.44 -8.81 -0.37
N LEU A 97 5.85 -7.60 -0.38
CA LEU A 97 6.60 -6.35 -0.33
C LEU A 97 7.46 -6.25 0.95
N LEU A 98 6.89 -6.63 2.11
CA LEU A 98 7.60 -6.62 3.39
C LEU A 98 8.72 -7.68 3.42
N ALA A 99 8.43 -8.93 3.02
CA ALA A 99 9.42 -10.01 2.97
C ALA A 99 10.61 -9.67 2.07
N ARG A 100 10.35 -9.00 0.95
CA ARG A 100 11.40 -8.52 0.03
C ARG A 100 12.04 -7.20 0.45
N ARG A 101 11.60 -6.59 1.55
CA ARG A 101 12.08 -5.28 2.02
C ARG A 101 11.90 -4.16 0.99
N ILE A 102 10.86 -4.25 0.16
CA ILE A 102 10.54 -3.22 -0.82
C ILE A 102 9.90 -2.03 -0.11
N PRO A 103 10.49 -0.82 -0.20
CA PRO A 103 9.94 0.36 0.45
C PRO A 103 8.51 0.67 -0.01
N PRO A 104 7.56 0.99 0.89
CA PRO A 104 6.15 1.22 0.55
C PRO A 104 5.92 2.32 -0.48
N GLY A 105 6.82 3.30 -0.56
CA GLY A 105 6.78 4.41 -1.50
C GLY A 105 7.47 4.16 -2.84
N TRP A 106 8.00 2.96 -3.09
CA TRP A 106 8.90 2.66 -4.22
C TRP A 106 8.35 3.05 -5.60
N ARG A 107 7.04 2.83 -5.81
CA ARG A 107 6.39 3.01 -7.11
C ARG A 107 5.52 4.26 -7.20
N ARG A 108 5.50 5.10 -6.17
CA ARG A 108 4.68 6.31 -6.17
C ARG A 108 5.48 7.57 -6.40
N ARG A 109 4.80 8.62 -6.85
CA ARG A 109 5.30 9.99 -6.85
C ARG A 109 4.79 10.73 -5.63
N PHE A 110 5.60 11.65 -5.13
CA PHE A 110 5.27 12.47 -3.97
C PHE A 110 5.07 13.94 -4.38
N ALA A 111 4.27 14.69 -3.62
CA ALA A 111 4.02 16.09 -3.91
C ALA A 111 5.29 16.94 -3.77
N PHE A 112 6.16 16.61 -2.82
CA PHE A 112 7.42 17.32 -2.58
C PHE A 112 8.39 17.26 -3.78
N GLU A 113 8.26 16.28 -4.68
CA GLU A 113 9.09 16.19 -5.89
C GLU A 113 8.88 17.38 -6.85
N ARG A 114 7.83 18.19 -6.62
CA ARG A 114 7.52 19.41 -7.40
C ARG A 114 7.81 20.70 -6.66
N TRP A 115 8.35 20.61 -5.45
CA TRP A 115 8.68 21.80 -4.69
C TRP A 115 9.91 22.51 -5.28
N PRO A 116 10.00 23.84 -5.18
CA PRO A 116 11.12 24.59 -5.74
C PRO A 116 12.49 24.15 -5.21
N GLU A 117 12.55 23.73 -3.93
CA GLU A 117 13.76 23.27 -3.27
C GLU A 117 14.07 21.79 -3.50
N PHE A 118 13.25 21.08 -4.28
CA PHE A 118 13.46 19.66 -4.56
C PHE A 118 14.80 19.44 -5.29
N ARG A 119 15.57 18.51 -4.76
CA ARG A 119 16.87 18.10 -5.32
C ARG A 119 16.80 16.67 -5.82
N PRO A 120 16.67 16.43 -7.13
CA PRO A 120 16.56 15.09 -7.69
C PRO A 120 17.70 14.16 -7.26
N SER A 121 18.96 14.66 -7.25
CA SER A 121 20.12 13.85 -6.88
C SER A 121 20.08 13.37 -5.42
N VAL A 122 19.56 14.18 -4.50
CA VAL A 122 19.37 13.77 -3.10
C VAL A 122 18.29 12.69 -3.00
N TRP A 123 17.20 12.88 -3.73
CA TRP A 123 16.12 11.88 -3.75
C TRP A 123 16.56 10.55 -4.37
N GLU A 124 17.29 10.59 -5.47
CA GLU A 124 17.89 9.41 -6.11
C GLU A 124 18.84 8.69 -5.16
N TYR A 125 19.68 9.44 -4.44
CA TYR A 125 20.56 8.88 -3.42
C TYR A 125 19.76 8.16 -2.32
N VAL A 126 18.73 8.81 -1.73
CA VAL A 126 17.88 8.24 -0.68
C VAL A 126 17.16 6.98 -1.17
N ARG A 127 16.65 7.00 -2.39
CA ARG A 127 16.03 5.82 -3.00
C ARG A 127 17.05 4.70 -3.24
N GLY A 128 18.23 5.05 -3.70
CA GLY A 128 19.34 4.09 -3.88
C GLY A 128 19.73 3.41 -2.58
N GLU A 129 19.86 4.17 -1.49
CA GLU A 129 20.14 3.61 -0.17
C GLU A 129 19.03 2.65 0.29
N ALA A 130 17.77 3.08 0.17
CA ALA A 130 16.62 2.25 0.52
C ALA A 130 16.47 0.99 -0.35
N GLY A 131 17.05 1.02 -1.56
CA GLY A 131 17.03 -0.12 -2.49
C GLY A 131 18.10 -1.18 -2.22
N LYS A 132 19.14 -0.87 -1.45
CA LYS A 132 20.26 -1.81 -1.20
C LYS A 132 19.83 -3.08 -0.47
N ASP A 133 18.83 -2.97 0.38
CA ASP A 133 18.33 -4.09 1.20
C ASP A 133 17.16 -4.84 0.54
N VAL A 134 16.75 -4.44 -0.67
CA VAL A 134 15.68 -5.11 -1.40
C VAL A 134 16.15 -6.48 -1.88
N LEU A 135 15.42 -7.51 -1.48
CA LEU A 135 15.69 -8.88 -1.87
C LEU A 135 15.07 -9.20 -3.25
N GLU A 136 15.70 -10.09 -3.99
CA GLU A 136 15.22 -10.52 -5.30
C GLU A 136 13.89 -11.30 -5.19
N GLN A 137 13.77 -12.14 -4.15
CA GLN A 137 12.59 -12.96 -3.88
C GLN A 137 12.30 -13.02 -2.37
N ALA A 138 11.06 -13.33 -2.02
CA ALA A 138 10.69 -13.67 -0.64
C ALA A 138 11.33 -15.02 -0.27
N ALA A 139 11.85 -15.10 0.97
CA ALA A 139 12.53 -16.32 1.46
C ALA A 139 11.56 -17.44 1.85
N VAL A 140 10.28 -17.14 1.99
CA VAL A 140 9.24 -18.05 2.50
C VAL A 140 8.04 -18.09 1.56
N PRO A 141 7.29 -19.21 1.52
CA PRO A 141 6.06 -19.31 0.76
C PRO A 141 5.00 -18.31 1.25
N ILE A 142 4.33 -17.63 0.30
CA ILE A 142 3.16 -16.78 0.56
C ILE A 142 2.01 -17.32 -0.28
N VAL A 143 1.07 -17.97 0.36
CA VAL A 143 -0.08 -18.61 -0.28
C VAL A 143 -1.28 -17.70 -0.22
N ALA A 144 -1.87 -17.44 -1.39
CA ALA A 144 -2.99 -16.55 -1.56
C ALA A 144 -4.14 -17.29 -2.25
N ALA A 145 -5.18 -17.69 -1.50
CA ALA A 145 -6.30 -18.44 -2.03
C ALA A 145 -7.63 -17.67 -1.91
N ASP A 146 -8.52 -17.92 -2.85
CA ASP A 146 -9.92 -17.47 -2.81
C ASP A 146 -10.78 -18.40 -3.67
N ARG A 147 -12.04 -18.56 -3.31
CA ARG A 147 -13.01 -19.35 -4.10
C ARG A 147 -13.51 -18.61 -5.34
N ASP A 148 -13.47 -17.28 -5.33
CA ASP A 148 -13.96 -16.41 -6.39
C ASP A 148 -12.91 -16.25 -7.50
N ALA A 149 -13.29 -16.59 -8.74
CA ALA A 149 -12.39 -16.51 -9.88
C ALA A 149 -11.98 -15.06 -10.21
N GLY A 150 -12.90 -14.11 -10.10
CA GLY A 150 -12.58 -12.69 -10.34
C GLY A 150 -11.61 -12.12 -9.30
N ALA A 151 -11.71 -12.61 -8.04
CA ALA A 151 -10.73 -12.26 -7.01
C ALA A 151 -9.33 -12.83 -7.34
N VAL A 152 -9.27 -14.05 -7.90
CA VAL A 152 -8.00 -14.67 -8.37
C VAL A 152 -7.33 -13.80 -9.43
N GLU A 153 -8.07 -13.43 -10.47
CA GLU A 153 -7.58 -12.59 -11.57
C GLU A 153 -7.15 -11.21 -11.07
N ALA A 154 -7.96 -10.58 -10.21
CA ALA A 154 -7.64 -9.27 -9.63
C ALA A 154 -6.37 -9.33 -8.79
N CYS A 155 -6.18 -10.38 -7.98
CA CYS A 155 -4.97 -10.56 -7.19
C CYS A 155 -3.73 -10.74 -8.08
N ALA A 156 -3.79 -11.59 -9.09
CA ALA A 156 -2.68 -11.81 -10.02
C ALA A 156 -2.27 -10.49 -10.71
N ALA A 157 -3.24 -9.77 -11.27
CA ALA A 157 -2.98 -8.48 -11.91
C ALA A 157 -2.44 -7.40 -10.95
N ASN A 158 -2.87 -7.40 -9.68
CA ASN A 158 -2.34 -6.48 -8.67
C ASN A 158 -0.91 -6.88 -8.26
N ALA A 159 -0.62 -8.18 -8.09
CA ALA A 159 0.71 -8.69 -7.77
C ALA A 159 1.72 -8.41 -8.88
N GLU A 160 1.34 -8.56 -10.12
CA GLU A 160 2.12 -8.17 -11.30
C GLU A 160 2.51 -6.68 -11.23
N ARG A 161 1.51 -5.80 -11.04
CA ARG A 161 1.75 -4.35 -10.90
C ARG A 161 2.61 -4.00 -9.70
N ALA A 162 2.49 -4.75 -8.59
CA ALA A 162 3.35 -4.60 -7.42
C ALA A 162 4.78 -5.12 -7.66
N GLY A 163 4.98 -5.96 -8.68
CA GLY A 163 6.26 -6.61 -9.00
C GLY A 163 6.63 -7.73 -8.03
N VAL A 164 5.62 -8.40 -7.49
CA VAL A 164 5.76 -9.51 -6.52
C VAL A 164 4.96 -10.76 -6.92
N ALA A 165 4.55 -10.84 -8.19
CA ALA A 165 3.77 -12.00 -8.66
C ALA A 165 4.52 -13.33 -8.49
N GLY A 166 5.83 -13.33 -8.69
CA GLY A 166 6.68 -14.50 -8.50
C GLY A 166 6.84 -14.97 -7.05
N ASP A 167 6.47 -14.12 -6.08
CA ASP A 167 6.56 -14.43 -4.65
C ASP A 167 5.25 -15.04 -4.09
N LEU A 168 4.18 -15.07 -4.90
CA LEU A 168 2.85 -15.49 -4.45
C LEU A 168 2.40 -16.80 -5.12
N SER A 169 2.03 -17.78 -4.33
CA SER A 169 1.28 -18.95 -4.80
C SER A 169 -0.21 -18.62 -4.83
N ILE A 170 -0.69 -18.16 -6.00
CA ILE A 170 -2.08 -17.73 -6.18
C ILE A 170 -2.93 -18.91 -6.65
N ALA A 171 -3.96 -19.30 -5.87
CA ALA A 171 -4.82 -20.43 -6.17
C ALA A 171 -6.31 -20.08 -6.05
N ARG A 172 -7.13 -20.76 -6.86
CA ARG A 172 -8.58 -20.83 -6.64
C ARG A 172 -8.88 -22.02 -5.76
N ALA A 173 -9.20 -21.79 -4.48
CA ALA A 173 -9.48 -22.84 -3.53
C ALA A 173 -10.51 -22.40 -2.48
N ALA A 174 -11.23 -23.37 -1.91
CA ALA A 174 -12.05 -23.13 -0.74
C ALA A 174 -11.18 -23.08 0.52
N LEU A 175 -11.65 -22.39 1.57
CA LEU A 175 -10.96 -22.27 2.86
C LEU A 175 -10.48 -23.63 3.39
N THR A 176 -11.36 -24.63 3.40
CA THR A 176 -11.07 -25.99 3.88
C THR A 176 -9.94 -26.67 3.10
N THR A 177 -9.93 -26.50 1.77
CA THR A 177 -8.89 -27.06 0.91
C THR A 177 -7.55 -26.35 1.12
N THR A 178 -7.56 -25.04 1.25
CA THR A 178 -6.34 -24.25 1.47
C THR A 178 -5.66 -24.62 2.78
N LEU A 179 -6.42 -24.77 3.87
CA LEU A 179 -5.86 -25.11 5.18
C LEU A 179 -5.38 -26.56 5.30
N SER A 180 -5.78 -27.43 4.37
CA SER A 180 -5.35 -28.84 4.33
C SER A 180 -4.20 -29.08 3.34
N ALA A 181 -3.66 -28.04 2.73
CA ALA A 181 -2.58 -28.18 1.76
C ALA A 181 -1.27 -28.62 2.44
N PRO A 182 -0.58 -29.65 1.93
CA PRO A 182 0.66 -30.15 2.54
C PRO A 182 1.83 -29.16 2.50
N GLU A 183 1.73 -28.13 1.70
CA GLU A 183 2.71 -27.05 1.58
C GLU A 183 2.73 -26.13 2.82
N LEU A 184 1.83 -26.36 3.79
CA LEU A 184 1.65 -25.57 5.00
C LEU A 184 2.06 -26.35 6.29
N ALA A 185 2.51 -27.58 6.15
CA ALA A 185 2.92 -28.43 7.28
C ALA A 185 4.40 -28.29 7.62
#